data_6b34a87dfa489fdd8bf2ac302958f7ef
#
_entry.id   6b34a87dfa489fdd8bf2ac302958f7ef
#
_cell.length_a   1.000
_cell.length_b   1.000
_cell.length_c   1.000
_cell.angle_alpha   90.00
_cell.angle_beta   90.00
_cell.angle_gamma   90.00
#
_symmetry.space_group_name_H-M   'P 1'
#
loop_
_entity.id
_entity.type
_entity.pdbx_description
1 polymer ?
#
loop_
_entity_poly.entity_id
_entity_poly.type
_entity_poly.pdbx_seq_one_letter_code
_entity_poly.pdbx_strand_id
1 'polypeptide(L)'
;MSVAFRRDSDEEHLEPKFEIPIPAGPNMVTQRGLALIQAKVAELEAALPLIEDEAHIVATKRDLRYWRARQATAQLAPAADGDIVEFGCSVRFRRNGKEQLVTLVGHDEAEPASGLISFSAPLSQALMRAEVGDFIAFGGQEDAIEILAITATDRS
;
A
#
# COMPACT_ATOMS: atom_id res chain seq x y z
N MET A 1 38.39 6.30 -20.75
CA MET A 1 37.85 6.04 -20.82
C MET A 1 37.32 5.75 -20.46
N SER A 2 37.51 5.97 -20.39
CA SER A 2 36.71 5.77 -20.32
C SER A 2 36.01 5.65 -19.98
N VAL A 3 36.09 6.02 -19.72
CA VAL A 3 35.13 6.02 -19.63
C VAL A 3 34.47 5.87 -19.48
N ALA A 4 34.98 6.16 -19.45
CA ALA A 4 34.09 6.06 -19.55
C ALA A 4 33.66 5.74 -19.28
N PHE A 5 34.04 5.89 -19.07
CA PHE A 5 33.34 5.56 -18.99
C PHE A 5 32.81 5.38 -18.55
N ARG A 6 33.02 5.85 -18.28
CA ARG A 6 32.16 5.75 -18.06
C ARG A 6 31.34 5.70 -17.92
N ARG A 7 31.69 6.06 -17.88
CA ARG A 7 30.61 5.99 -17.91
C ARG A 7 29.74 5.70 -17.92
N ASP A 8 30.24 5.96 -18.11
CA ASP A 8 29.09 5.63 -18.28
C ASP A 8 28.37 5.19 -17.90
N SER A 9 28.76 5.50 -17.88
CA SER A 9 27.80 5.08 -17.77
C SER A 9 27.17 4.91 -17.15
N ASP A 10 27.49 5.39 -17.08
CA ASP A 10 26.67 5.17 -16.69
C ASP A 10 25.89 5.21 -16.41
N GLU A 11 25.79 5.65 -16.49
CA GLU A 11 24.82 5.62 -16.49
C GLU A 11 24.07 5.27 -16.54
N GLU A 12 24.26 5.49 -16.78
CA GLU A 12 23.46 4.99 -17.08
C GLU A 12 22.89 4.40 -16.79
N HIS A 13 23.06 4.54 -16.79
CA HIS A 13 22.40 3.84 -16.58
C HIS A 13 21.79 3.70 -15.98
N LEU A 14 21.76 3.69 -16.16
CA LEU A 14 21.12 3.78 -15.39
C LEU A 14 19.78 3.89 -15.23
N GLU A 15 18.96 4.04 -15.80
CA GLU A 15 17.85 4.21 -15.65
C GLU A 15 16.91 3.20 -15.56
N PRO A 16 16.64 2.32 -16.34
CA PRO A 16 15.66 1.27 -16.12
C PRO A 16 15.93 0.57 -14.85
N LYS A 17 17.14 0.62 -14.46
CA LYS A 17 17.49 0.07 -13.19
C LYS A 17 16.90 0.87 -12.05
N PHE A 18 16.24 1.94 -12.37
CA PHE A 18 15.55 2.75 -11.38
C PHE A 18 14.05 2.59 -11.45
N GLU A 19 13.60 1.41 -11.89
CA GLU A 19 12.17 1.12 -11.81
C GLU A 19 11.73 1.08 -10.37
N ILE A 20 10.49 1.48 -10.14
CA ILE A 20 9.93 1.43 -8.79
C ILE A 20 9.64 -0.02 -8.46
N PRO A 21 10.17 -0.53 -7.33
CA PRO A 21 9.93 -1.93 -6.97
C PRO A 21 8.45 -2.20 -6.73
N ILE A 22 8.00 -3.36 -7.20
CA ILE A 22 6.62 -3.78 -6.99
C ILE A 22 6.61 -4.67 -5.75
N PRO A 23 5.73 -4.38 -4.78
CA PRO A 23 5.65 -5.21 -3.58
C PRO A 23 5.35 -6.66 -3.91
N ALA A 24 5.98 -7.57 -3.17
CA ALA A 24 5.78 -9.00 -3.37
C ALA A 24 4.40 -9.40 -2.85
N GLY A 25 3.91 -10.53 -3.39
CA GLY A 25 2.64 -11.08 -2.95
C GLY A 25 1.46 -10.55 -3.72
N PRO A 26 0.25 -10.97 -3.36
CA PRO A 26 -0.95 -10.56 -4.08
C PRO A 26 -1.22 -9.07 -3.91
N ASN A 27 -1.77 -8.47 -4.96
CA ASN A 27 -2.11 -7.06 -4.96
C ASN A 27 -3.57 -6.89 -4.57
N MET A 28 -3.85 -7.09 -3.28
CA MET A 28 -5.20 -6.93 -2.76
C MET A 28 -5.54 -5.47 -2.64
N VAL A 29 -6.74 -5.10 -3.07
CA VAL A 29 -7.20 -3.71 -3.00
C VAL A 29 -8.61 -3.64 -2.46
N THR A 30 -8.93 -2.52 -1.81
CA THR A 30 -10.29 -2.14 -1.49
C THR A 30 -10.86 -1.41 -2.70
N GLN A 31 -12.18 -1.15 -2.67
CA GLN A 31 -12.80 -0.31 -3.72
C GLN A 31 -12.10 1.04 -3.82
N ARG A 32 -11.82 1.66 -2.68
CA ARG A 32 -11.15 2.95 -2.66
C ARG A 32 -9.74 2.84 -3.22
N GLY A 33 -9.03 1.76 -2.86
CA GLY A 33 -7.66 1.55 -3.35
C GLY A 33 -7.63 1.35 -4.86
N LEU A 34 -8.59 0.60 -5.38
CA LEU A 34 -8.68 0.40 -6.83
C LEU A 34 -8.94 1.72 -7.55
N ALA A 35 -9.86 2.52 -7.01
CA ALA A 35 -10.16 3.82 -7.61
C ALA A 35 -8.94 4.73 -7.58
N LEU A 36 -8.16 4.67 -6.50
CA LEU A 36 -6.94 5.47 -6.38
C LEU A 36 -5.92 5.07 -7.46
N ILE A 37 -5.74 3.76 -7.68
CA ILE A 37 -4.81 3.28 -8.70
C ILE A 37 -5.25 3.72 -10.08
N GLN A 38 -6.55 3.58 -10.38
CA GLN A 38 -7.09 3.99 -11.66
C GLN A 38 -6.92 5.49 -11.89
N ALA A 39 -7.13 6.28 -10.84
CA ALA A 39 -6.97 7.73 -10.93
C ALA A 39 -5.51 8.10 -11.18
N LYS A 40 -4.58 7.38 -10.56
CA LYS A 40 -3.16 7.64 -10.78
C LYS A 40 -2.75 7.39 -12.22
N VAL A 41 -3.22 6.28 -12.80
CA VAL A 41 -2.92 5.98 -14.20
C VAL A 41 -3.47 7.09 -15.10
N ALA A 42 -4.73 7.49 -14.88
CA ALA A 42 -5.35 8.52 -15.70
C ALA A 42 -4.63 9.87 -15.57
N GLU A 43 -4.26 10.21 -14.35
CA GLU A 43 -3.56 11.46 -14.08
C GLU A 43 -2.22 11.52 -14.81
N LEU A 44 -1.45 10.45 -14.74
CA LEU A 44 -0.13 10.41 -15.36
C LEU A 44 -0.22 10.35 -16.88
N GLU A 45 -1.22 9.64 -17.41
CA GLU A 45 -1.42 9.59 -18.86
C GLU A 45 -1.79 10.95 -19.40
N ALA A 46 -2.60 11.71 -18.65
CA ALA A 46 -3.00 13.04 -19.06
C ALA A 46 -1.84 14.05 -18.95
N ALA A 47 -0.99 13.88 -17.95
CA ALA A 47 0.10 14.81 -17.71
C ALA A 47 1.26 14.61 -18.68
N LEU A 48 1.52 13.37 -19.09
CA LEU A 48 2.73 13.05 -19.85
C LEU A 48 2.93 13.89 -21.11
N PRO A 49 1.91 14.06 -21.98
CA PRO A 49 2.13 14.82 -23.21
C PRO A 49 2.35 16.31 -22.98
N LEU A 50 2.11 16.80 -21.76
CA LEU A 50 2.27 18.22 -21.44
C LEU A 50 3.64 18.54 -20.86
N ILE A 51 4.46 17.52 -20.57
CA ILE A 51 5.76 17.71 -19.94
C ILE A 51 6.81 17.95 -21.03
N GLU A 52 7.64 18.97 -20.82
CA GLU A 52 8.68 19.32 -21.80
C GLU A 52 10.06 18.90 -21.31
N ASP A 53 10.27 18.88 -20.01
CA ASP A 53 11.57 18.52 -19.44
C ASP A 53 11.84 17.04 -19.60
N GLU A 54 13.00 16.72 -20.18
CA GLU A 54 13.36 15.33 -20.49
C GLU A 54 13.41 14.45 -19.24
N ALA A 55 14.04 14.93 -18.19
CA ALA A 55 14.15 14.16 -16.96
C ALA A 55 12.79 13.90 -16.34
N HIS A 56 11.90 14.87 -16.43
CA HIS A 56 10.55 14.74 -15.90
C HIS A 56 9.74 13.74 -16.73
N ILE A 57 9.95 13.72 -18.04
CA ILE A 57 9.28 12.74 -18.91
C ILE A 57 9.70 11.33 -18.53
N VAL A 58 11.00 11.12 -18.32
CA VAL A 58 11.51 9.80 -17.94
C VAL A 58 10.92 9.36 -16.61
N ALA A 59 10.91 10.25 -15.63
CA ALA A 59 10.36 9.94 -14.31
C ALA A 59 8.87 9.62 -14.38
N THR A 60 8.12 10.38 -15.16
CA THR A 60 6.67 10.18 -15.28
C THR A 60 6.37 8.84 -15.97
N LYS A 61 7.15 8.50 -17.00
CA LYS A 61 6.99 7.20 -17.66
C LYS A 61 7.27 6.05 -16.70
N ARG A 62 8.29 6.21 -15.84
CA ARG A 62 8.60 5.21 -14.83
C ARG A 62 7.43 5.04 -13.85
N ASP A 63 6.90 6.15 -13.37
CA ASP A 63 5.76 6.13 -12.46
C ASP A 63 4.57 5.47 -13.14
N LEU A 64 4.34 5.79 -14.39
CA LEU A 64 3.21 5.24 -15.13
C LEU A 64 3.34 3.73 -15.32
N ARG A 65 4.56 3.23 -15.55
CA ARG A 65 4.77 1.78 -15.63
C ARG A 65 4.41 1.11 -14.31
N TYR A 66 4.79 1.71 -13.19
CA TYR A 66 4.45 1.18 -11.87
C TYR A 66 2.94 1.10 -11.70
N TRP A 67 2.24 2.22 -11.92
CA TRP A 67 0.80 2.26 -11.68
C TRP A 67 0.01 1.40 -12.63
N ARG A 68 0.46 1.28 -13.88
CA ARG A 68 -0.18 0.36 -14.83
C ARG A 68 -0.04 -1.08 -14.39
N ALA A 69 1.12 -1.45 -13.85
CA ALA A 69 1.32 -2.80 -13.34
C ALA A 69 0.42 -3.04 -12.13
N ARG A 70 0.29 -2.04 -11.24
CA ARG A 70 -0.60 -2.18 -10.10
C ARG A 70 -2.06 -2.32 -10.53
N GLN A 71 -2.45 -1.57 -11.53
CA GLN A 71 -3.82 -1.68 -12.05
C GLN A 71 -4.06 -3.04 -12.67
N ALA A 72 -3.09 -3.55 -13.42
CA ALA A 72 -3.25 -4.82 -14.13
C ALA A 72 -3.36 -6.01 -13.18
N THR A 73 -2.73 -5.93 -12.00
CA THR A 73 -2.71 -7.04 -11.06
C THR A 73 -3.67 -6.88 -9.88
N ALA A 74 -4.40 -5.77 -9.82
CA ALA A 74 -5.27 -5.49 -8.69
C ALA A 74 -6.36 -6.55 -8.54
N GLN A 75 -6.52 -7.03 -7.31
CA GLN A 75 -7.55 -8.01 -6.96
C GLN A 75 -8.45 -7.39 -5.91
N LEU A 76 -9.69 -7.12 -6.29
CA LEU A 76 -10.65 -6.54 -5.35
C LEU A 76 -10.99 -7.57 -4.30
N ALA A 77 -10.75 -7.22 -3.03
CA ALA A 77 -11.00 -8.14 -1.95
C ALA A 77 -12.49 -8.38 -1.76
N PRO A 78 -12.87 -9.59 -1.32
CA PRO A 78 -14.28 -9.86 -0.97
C PRO A 78 -14.73 -8.96 0.18
N ALA A 79 -16.04 -8.81 0.30
CA ALA A 79 -16.61 -8.05 1.39
C ALA A 79 -16.28 -8.71 2.73
N ALA A 80 -15.83 -7.89 3.71
CA ALA A 80 -15.58 -8.36 5.06
C ALA A 80 -16.88 -8.27 5.86
N ASP A 81 -17.08 -9.26 6.76
CA ASP A 81 -18.30 -9.29 7.57
C ASP A 81 -18.19 -8.43 8.84
N GLY A 82 -16.99 -8.22 9.32
CA GLY A 82 -16.79 -7.49 10.57
C GLY A 82 -16.79 -8.39 11.80
N ASP A 83 -16.94 -9.69 11.61
CA ASP A 83 -16.89 -10.65 12.73
C ASP A 83 -15.46 -10.88 13.19
N ILE A 84 -14.54 -10.93 12.26
CA ILE A 84 -13.11 -11.07 12.56
C ILE A 84 -12.36 -10.02 11.77
N VAL A 85 -11.12 -9.78 12.17
CA VAL A 85 -10.26 -8.84 11.45
C VAL A 85 -9.83 -9.46 10.13
N GLU A 86 -10.17 -8.78 9.05
CA GLU A 86 -9.83 -9.19 7.69
C GLU A 86 -9.38 -7.98 6.90
N PHE A 87 -8.83 -8.23 5.72
CA PHE A 87 -8.48 -7.16 4.80
C PHE A 87 -9.71 -6.27 4.57
N GLY A 88 -9.51 -4.96 4.66
CA GLY A 88 -10.58 -3.99 4.45
C GLY A 88 -11.32 -3.59 5.72
N CYS A 89 -11.06 -4.27 6.83
CA CYS A 89 -11.71 -3.93 8.10
C CYS A 89 -11.02 -2.75 8.76
N SER A 90 -11.81 -1.99 9.53
CA SER A 90 -11.28 -1.01 10.48
C SER A 90 -11.31 -1.66 11.85
N VAL A 91 -10.23 -1.50 12.60
CA VAL A 91 -10.06 -2.13 13.90
C VAL A 91 -9.74 -1.06 14.93
N ARG A 92 -10.60 -0.98 15.96
CA ARG A 92 -10.29 -0.15 17.13
C ARG A 92 -9.67 -1.04 18.19
N PHE A 93 -8.53 -0.64 18.71
CA PHE A 93 -7.85 -1.45 19.71
C PHE A 93 -7.19 -0.54 20.74
N ARG A 94 -6.85 -1.13 21.86
CA ARG A 94 -6.14 -0.43 22.93
C ARG A 94 -4.76 -1.01 23.08
N ARG A 95 -3.78 -0.13 23.13
CA ARG A 95 -2.38 -0.52 23.34
C ARG A 95 -1.72 0.51 24.23
N ASN A 96 -1.08 0.07 25.29
CA ASN A 96 -0.41 0.94 26.25
C ASN A 96 -1.38 2.00 26.80
N GLY A 97 -2.62 1.59 27.06
CA GLY A 97 -3.63 2.48 27.61
C GLY A 97 -4.23 3.47 26.62
N LYS A 98 -3.85 3.39 25.36
CA LYS A 98 -4.35 4.32 24.33
C LYS A 98 -5.16 3.57 23.29
N GLU A 99 -6.28 4.16 22.92
CA GLU A 99 -7.10 3.61 21.83
C GLU A 99 -6.60 4.12 20.50
N GLN A 100 -6.58 3.23 19.54
CA GLN A 100 -6.17 3.55 18.17
C GLN A 100 -7.14 2.93 17.20
N LEU A 101 -7.25 3.54 16.03
CA LEU A 101 -8.10 3.02 14.97
C LEU A 101 -7.25 2.88 13.71
N VAL A 102 -7.25 1.69 13.13
CA VAL A 102 -6.53 1.45 11.88
C VAL A 102 -7.46 0.75 10.90
N THR A 103 -7.18 0.93 9.62
CA THR A 103 -7.90 0.23 8.55
C THR A 103 -6.87 -0.54 7.75
N LEU A 104 -7.14 -1.82 7.50
CA LEU A 104 -6.22 -2.68 6.76
C LEU A 104 -6.50 -2.55 5.27
N VAL A 105 -5.52 -2.04 4.53
CA VAL A 105 -5.67 -1.73 3.12
C VAL A 105 -4.52 -2.32 2.31
N GLY A 106 -4.57 -2.12 1.00
CA GLY A 106 -3.48 -2.56 0.12
C GLY A 106 -2.28 -1.64 0.20
N HIS A 107 -1.19 -2.06 -0.43
CA HIS A 107 0.08 -1.33 -0.36
C HIS A 107 -0.05 0.11 -0.86
N ASP A 108 -0.75 0.30 -1.98
CA ASP A 108 -0.80 1.62 -2.61
C ASP A 108 -1.77 2.57 -1.94
N GLU A 109 -2.66 2.04 -1.13
CA GLU A 109 -3.61 2.85 -0.37
C GLU A 109 -3.08 3.20 1.02
N ALA A 110 -2.02 2.54 1.46
CA ALA A 110 -1.51 2.70 2.82
C ALA A 110 -1.04 4.12 3.08
N GLU A 111 -1.42 4.63 4.23
CA GLU A 111 -1.03 5.97 4.68
C GLU A 111 -1.08 5.94 6.21
N PRO A 112 0.01 5.45 6.84
CA PRO A 112 -0.01 5.24 8.30
C PRO A 112 -0.41 6.45 9.12
N ALA A 113 -0.05 7.65 8.67
CA ALA A 113 -0.42 8.86 9.40
C ALA A 113 -1.93 9.04 9.48
N SER A 114 -2.68 8.46 8.54
CA SER A 114 -4.14 8.52 8.52
C SER A 114 -4.78 7.25 9.05
N GLY A 115 -4.00 6.34 9.60
CA GLY A 115 -4.52 5.08 10.11
C GLY A 115 -4.76 4.01 9.06
N LEU A 116 -4.30 4.24 7.82
CA LEU A 116 -4.44 3.25 6.76
C LEU A 116 -3.13 2.45 6.68
N ILE A 117 -3.16 1.20 7.13
CA ILE A 117 -1.95 0.39 7.17
C ILE A 117 -2.03 -0.75 6.17
N SER A 118 -0.87 -1.05 5.58
CA SER A 118 -0.81 -2.15 4.63
C SER A 118 -1.14 -3.47 5.32
N PHE A 119 -1.91 -4.31 4.65
CA PHE A 119 -2.27 -5.61 5.21
C PHE A 119 -1.05 -6.50 5.47
N SER A 120 0.09 -6.20 4.87
CA SER A 120 1.31 -6.96 5.09
C SER A 120 2.17 -6.38 6.22
N ALA A 121 1.79 -5.24 6.80
CA ALA A 121 2.55 -4.64 7.90
C ALA A 121 2.50 -5.54 9.14
N PRO A 122 3.54 -5.51 9.98
CA PRO A 122 3.55 -6.36 11.17
C PRO A 122 2.33 -6.21 12.07
N LEU A 123 1.85 -4.98 12.26
CA LEU A 123 0.66 -4.76 13.07
C LEU A 123 -0.55 -5.41 12.43
N SER A 124 -0.72 -5.26 11.12
CA SER A 124 -1.83 -5.88 10.39
C SER A 124 -1.80 -7.40 10.55
N GLN A 125 -0.61 -7.99 10.42
CA GLN A 125 -0.47 -9.43 10.54
C GLN A 125 -0.82 -9.91 11.95
N ALA A 126 -0.45 -9.12 12.96
CA ALA A 126 -0.78 -9.47 14.34
C ALA A 126 -2.28 -9.40 14.59
N LEU A 127 -2.98 -8.44 13.98
CA LEU A 127 -4.42 -8.26 14.18
C LEU A 127 -5.27 -9.25 13.38
N MET A 128 -4.71 -9.82 12.32
CA MET A 128 -5.48 -10.64 11.38
C MET A 128 -6.17 -11.80 12.09
N ARG A 129 -7.45 -11.99 11.78
CA ARG A 129 -8.31 -13.06 12.29
C ARG A 129 -8.70 -12.92 13.77
N ALA A 130 -8.37 -11.79 14.40
CA ALA A 130 -8.76 -11.55 15.77
C ALA A 130 -10.25 -11.22 15.87
N GLU A 131 -10.81 -11.41 17.05
CA GLU A 131 -12.20 -11.10 17.35
C GLU A 131 -12.25 -10.03 18.43
N VAL A 132 -13.38 -9.36 18.54
CA VAL A 132 -13.58 -8.39 19.61
C VAL A 132 -13.41 -9.09 20.95
N GLY A 133 -12.64 -8.49 21.83
CA GLY A 133 -12.34 -9.04 23.15
C GLY A 133 -11.04 -9.81 23.21
N ASP A 134 -10.43 -10.11 22.07
CA ASP A 134 -9.15 -10.81 22.05
C ASP A 134 -8.02 -9.94 22.57
N PHE A 135 -7.05 -10.59 23.19
CA PHE A 135 -5.80 -9.98 23.59
C PHE A 135 -4.69 -10.60 22.74
N ILE A 136 -3.87 -9.77 22.15
CA ILE A 136 -2.92 -10.20 21.13
C ILE A 136 -1.50 -9.79 21.53
N ALA A 137 -0.56 -10.71 21.34
CA ALA A 137 0.86 -10.41 21.56
C ALA A 137 1.38 -9.57 20.41
N PHE A 138 2.22 -8.60 20.75
CA PHE A 138 2.81 -7.74 19.73
C PHE A 138 4.06 -7.08 20.29
N GLY A 139 5.08 -6.96 19.45
CA GLY A 139 6.31 -6.30 19.86
C GLY A 139 7.03 -6.99 21.00
N GLY A 140 6.90 -8.31 21.10
CA GLY A 140 7.55 -9.07 22.15
C GLY A 140 6.81 -9.04 23.49
N GLN A 141 5.62 -8.48 23.51
CA GLN A 141 4.83 -8.29 24.71
C GLN A 141 3.53 -9.06 24.59
N GLU A 142 3.23 -9.92 25.57
CA GLU A 142 1.97 -10.65 25.55
C GLU A 142 0.84 -9.74 25.97
N ASP A 143 -0.35 -10.00 25.43
CA ASP A 143 -1.55 -9.20 25.73
C ASP A 143 -1.32 -7.72 25.49
N ALA A 144 -0.49 -7.40 24.50
CA ALA A 144 -0.13 -6.02 24.21
C ALA A 144 -1.30 -5.22 23.63
N ILE A 145 -2.19 -5.91 22.90
CA ILE A 145 -3.28 -5.27 22.17
C ILE A 145 -4.59 -5.92 22.57
N GLU A 146 -5.57 -5.08 22.92
CA GLU A 146 -6.93 -5.55 23.18
C GLU A 146 -7.84 -5.06 22.04
N ILE A 147 -8.55 -5.98 21.41
CA ILE A 147 -9.44 -5.64 20.29
C ILE A 147 -10.77 -5.12 20.84
N LEU A 148 -11.10 -3.89 20.54
CA LEU A 148 -12.29 -3.24 21.09
C LEU A 148 -13.47 -3.27 20.12
N ALA A 149 -13.22 -3.09 18.82
CA ALA A 149 -14.30 -3.08 17.84
C ALA A 149 -13.72 -3.40 16.47
N ILE A 150 -14.53 -4.07 15.65
CA ILE A 150 -14.18 -4.39 14.27
C ILE A 150 -15.34 -3.91 13.40
N THR A 151 -15.01 -3.16 12.35
CA THR A 151 -16.02 -2.62 11.45
C THR A 151 -15.64 -2.96 10.02
N ALA A 152 -16.57 -3.50 9.26
CA ALA A 152 -16.36 -3.70 7.83
C ALA A 152 -16.38 -2.34 7.15
N THR A 153 -15.40 -2.08 6.27
CA THR A 153 -15.39 -0.80 5.59
C THR A 153 -16.44 -0.76 4.50
N ASP A 154 -16.93 0.44 4.25
CA ASP A 154 -17.85 0.68 3.15
C ASP A 154 -17.13 0.39 1.85
N ARG A 155 -17.81 -0.27 0.95
CA ARG A 155 -17.22 -0.70 -0.30
C ARG A 155 -17.68 0.10 -1.51
N SER A 156 -18.53 1.02 -1.30
CA SER A 156 -19.02 1.81 -2.41
C SER A 156 -18.03 2.87 -2.89
#